data_edb7ce3e9cbe47f826bd4de58b521e66
#
_entry.id   edb7ce3e9cbe47f826bd4de58b521e66
#
_cell.length_a   1.000
_cell.length_b   1.000
_cell.length_c   1.000
_cell.angle_alpha   90.00
_cell.angle_beta   90.00
_cell.angle_gamma   90.00
#
_symmetry.space_group_name_H-M   'P 1'
#
loop_
_entity.id
_entity.type
_entity.pdbx_description
1 polymer ?
#
loop_
_entity_poly.entity_id
_entity_poly.type
_entity_poly.pdbx_seq_one_letter_code
_entity_poly.pdbx_strand_id
1 'polypeptide(L)'
;MMQADVKLDTLGYFCPMPIILTSKKIKELVLGQVLEVVSDDEGIKKDMPAWCETTGHQMVGLEEEQAKSGRIYKAFVKKMK
;
A
#
# COMPACT_ATOMS: atom_id res chain seq x y z
N MET A 1 -9.58 13.08 -5.93
CA MET A 1 -8.52 12.17 -6.42
C MET A 1 -7.41 12.08 -5.41
N MET A 2 -7.06 10.85 -5.02
CA MET A 2 -5.93 10.64 -4.15
C MET A 2 -4.64 10.71 -4.95
N GLN A 3 -3.68 11.46 -4.46
CA GLN A 3 -2.37 11.56 -5.08
C GLN A 3 -1.33 10.99 -4.14
N ALA A 4 -0.44 10.19 -4.69
CA ALA A 4 0.65 9.62 -3.93
C ALA A 4 1.95 10.33 -4.28
N ASP A 5 2.77 10.56 -3.27
CA ASP A 5 4.10 11.15 -3.48
C ASP A 5 5.08 10.10 -4.00
N VAL A 6 4.89 8.85 -3.60
CA VAL A 6 5.74 7.73 -4.00
C VAL A 6 4.86 6.54 -4.34
N LYS A 7 5.27 5.75 -5.31
CA LYS A 7 4.55 4.56 -5.74
C LYS A 7 5.43 3.32 -5.56
N LEU A 8 4.87 2.28 -4.97
CA LEU A 8 5.53 0.99 -4.78
C LEU A 8 4.76 -0.09 -5.53
N ASP A 9 5.43 -0.72 -6.49
CA ASP A 9 4.84 -1.79 -7.28
C ASP A 9 5.17 -3.14 -6.62
N THR A 10 4.13 -3.85 -6.17
CA THR A 10 4.29 -5.18 -5.59
C THR A 10 3.53 -6.24 -6.39
N LEU A 11 3.29 -5.96 -7.66
CA LEU A 11 2.65 -6.94 -8.55
C LEU A 11 3.50 -8.20 -8.66
N GLY A 12 2.83 -9.35 -8.62
CA GLY A 12 3.50 -10.64 -8.68
C GLY A 12 3.97 -11.17 -7.34
N TYR A 13 3.87 -10.38 -6.28
CA TYR A 13 4.22 -10.84 -4.93
C TYR A 13 2.97 -11.25 -4.17
N PHE A 14 3.10 -12.29 -3.34
CA PHE A 14 2.02 -12.77 -2.48
C PHE A 14 2.21 -12.25 -1.07
N CYS A 15 1.09 -12.15 -0.32
CA CYS A 15 1.14 -11.82 1.09
C CYS A 15 2.07 -12.81 1.83
N PRO A 16 2.95 -12.34 2.73
CA PRO A 16 3.03 -11.01 3.29
C PRO A 16 4.02 -10.06 2.59
N MET A 17 4.54 -10.42 1.43
CA MET A 17 5.58 -9.63 0.77
C MET A 17 5.19 -8.17 0.49
N PRO A 18 3.97 -7.86 -0.01
CA PRO A 18 3.60 -6.46 -0.20
C PRO A 18 3.72 -5.63 1.07
N ILE A 19 3.37 -6.21 2.22
CA ILE A 19 3.47 -5.53 3.51
C ILE A 19 4.93 -5.32 3.91
N ILE A 20 5.77 -6.33 3.70
CA ILE A 20 7.20 -6.24 4.01
C ILE A 20 7.87 -5.15 3.16
N LEU A 21 7.55 -5.11 1.87
CA LEU A 21 8.09 -4.12 0.95
C LEU A 21 7.60 -2.72 1.32
N THR A 22 6.33 -2.60 1.71
CA THR A 22 5.76 -1.34 2.18
C THR A 22 6.49 -0.85 3.42
N SER A 23 6.76 -1.74 4.36
CA SER A 23 7.46 -1.42 5.60
C SER A 23 8.86 -0.85 5.32
N LYS A 24 9.55 -1.40 4.33
CA LYS A 24 10.86 -0.91 3.94
C LYS A 24 10.78 0.43 3.22
N LYS A 25 9.82 0.55 2.29
CA LYS A 25 9.69 1.75 1.45
C LYS A 25 9.24 2.96 2.25
N ILE A 26 8.33 2.76 3.22
CA ILE A 26 7.79 3.88 4.00
C ILE A 26 8.88 4.60 4.79
N LYS A 27 9.97 3.93 5.10
CA LYS A 27 11.09 4.53 5.83
C LYS A 27 11.82 5.57 5.00
N GLU A 28 11.70 5.50 3.68
CA GLU A 28 12.33 6.45 2.76
C GLU A 28 11.51 7.71 2.57
N LEU A 29 10.25 7.71 3.03
CA LEU A 29 9.37 8.85 2.90
C LEU A 29 9.56 9.81 4.07
N VAL A 30 9.19 11.08 3.84
CA VAL A 30 9.12 12.06 4.94
C VAL A 30 7.70 12.04 5.50
N LEU A 31 7.57 12.55 6.73
CA LEU A 31 6.27 12.63 7.41
C LEU A 31 5.25 13.38 6.54
N GLY A 32 4.07 12.82 6.44
CA GLY A 32 2.98 13.42 5.69
C GLY A 32 2.91 13.00 4.23
N GLN A 33 3.94 12.33 3.72
CA GLN A 33 3.90 11.82 2.35
C GLN A 33 3.02 10.57 2.25
N VAL A 34 2.42 10.39 1.09
CA VAL A 34 1.54 9.26 0.81
C VAL A 34 2.23 8.26 -0.10
N LEU A 35 2.22 7.01 0.29
CA LEU A 35 2.76 5.90 -0.48
C LEU A 35 1.62 5.12 -1.13
N GLU A 36 1.67 4.99 -2.45
CA GLU A 36 0.72 4.14 -3.18
C GLU A 36 1.34 2.77 -3.36
N VAL A 37 0.71 1.76 -2.78
CA VAL A 37 1.16 0.37 -2.90
C VAL A 37 0.25 -0.35 -3.87
N VAL A 38 0.82 -0.83 -4.98
CA VAL A 38 0.07 -1.56 -5.99
C VAL A 38 0.30 -3.05 -5.80
N SER A 39 -0.78 -3.83 -5.70
CA SER A 39 -0.71 -5.26 -5.49
C SER A 39 -1.80 -5.97 -6.29
N ASP A 40 -1.54 -7.21 -6.68
CA ASP A 40 -2.55 -8.07 -7.29
C ASP A 40 -3.04 -9.14 -6.33
N ASP A 41 -2.63 -9.07 -5.06
CA ASP A 41 -3.05 -10.00 -4.02
C ASP A 41 -4.20 -9.38 -3.22
N GLU A 42 -5.34 -10.04 -3.22
CA GLU A 42 -6.53 -9.62 -2.49
C GLU A 42 -6.28 -9.45 -0.99
N GLY A 43 -5.32 -10.19 -0.45
CA GLY A 43 -4.97 -10.10 0.97
C GLY A 43 -4.59 -8.73 1.45
N ILE A 44 -4.16 -7.85 0.54
CA ILE A 44 -3.78 -6.48 0.89
C ILE A 44 -4.95 -5.68 1.47
N LYS A 45 -6.17 -6.01 1.06
CA LYS A 45 -7.38 -5.34 1.55
C LYS A 45 -7.56 -5.49 3.05
N LYS A 46 -7.08 -6.59 3.59
CA LYS A 46 -7.17 -6.90 5.02
C LYS A 46 -5.86 -6.57 5.73
N ASP A 47 -4.75 -6.92 5.13
CA ASP A 47 -3.44 -6.81 5.77
C ASP A 47 -2.95 -5.38 5.88
N MET A 48 -3.21 -4.56 4.86
CA MET A 48 -2.71 -3.18 4.87
C MET A 48 -3.33 -2.33 5.96
N PRO A 49 -4.67 -2.33 6.15
CA PRO A 49 -5.26 -1.58 7.26
C PRO A 49 -4.76 -2.06 8.63
N ALA A 50 -4.59 -3.37 8.80
CA ALA A 50 -4.08 -3.94 10.04
C ALA A 50 -2.64 -3.49 10.30
N TRP A 51 -1.80 -3.48 9.26
CA TRP A 51 -0.43 -3.01 9.36
C TRP A 51 -0.37 -1.53 9.73
N CYS A 52 -1.23 -0.72 9.11
CA CYS A 52 -1.31 0.71 9.41
C CYS A 52 -1.69 0.95 10.87
N GLU A 53 -2.65 0.19 11.38
CA GLU A 53 -3.08 0.29 12.76
C GLU A 53 -1.94 -0.09 13.72
N THR A 54 -1.23 -1.16 13.41
CA THR A 54 -0.12 -1.65 14.23
C THR A 54 1.04 -0.69 14.25
N THR A 55 1.37 -0.09 13.11
CA THR A 55 2.55 0.79 12.98
C THR A 55 2.25 2.25 13.28
N GLY A 56 0.97 2.63 13.30
CA GLY A 56 0.58 4.01 13.55
C GLY A 56 0.53 4.89 12.32
N HIS A 57 0.72 4.32 11.14
CA HIS A 57 0.52 5.05 9.88
C HIS A 57 -0.96 5.10 9.55
N GLN A 58 -1.35 6.01 8.66
CA GLN A 58 -2.75 6.20 8.31
C GLN A 58 -3.08 5.58 6.96
N MET A 59 -4.12 4.76 6.93
CA MET A 59 -4.67 4.24 5.69
C MET A 59 -5.57 5.32 5.09
N VAL A 60 -5.10 5.96 4.02
CA VAL A 60 -5.83 7.06 3.39
C VAL A 60 -6.94 6.53 2.49
N GLY A 61 -6.71 5.42 1.83
CA GLY A 61 -7.71 4.84 0.96
C GLY A 61 -7.24 3.56 0.32
N LEU A 62 -8.19 2.88 -0.31
CA LEU A 62 -7.93 1.65 -1.05
C LEU A 62 -8.78 1.66 -2.31
N GLU A 63 -8.16 1.49 -3.45
CA GLU A 63 -8.85 1.43 -4.73
C GLU A 63 -8.67 0.05 -5.36
N GLU A 64 -9.68 -0.40 -6.10
CA GLU A 64 -9.62 -1.64 -6.85
C GLU A 64 -9.77 -1.30 -8.33
N GLU A 65 -9.00 -1.96 -9.18
CA GLU A 65 -9.02 -1.71 -10.61
C GLU A 65 -8.95 -3.03 -11.36
N GLN A 66 -9.75 -3.16 -12.42
CA GLN A 66 -9.74 -4.34 -13.25
C GLN A 66 -8.69 -4.17 -14.35
N ALA A 67 -7.71 -5.05 -14.38
CA ALA A 67 -6.67 -5.07 -15.40
C ALA A 67 -6.83 -6.32 -16.27
N LYS A 68 -6.09 -6.40 -17.37
CA LYS A 68 -6.13 -7.56 -18.28
C LYS A 68 -5.72 -8.84 -17.58
N SER A 69 -4.78 -8.75 -16.65
CA SER A 69 -4.25 -9.90 -15.92
C SER A 69 -5.06 -10.25 -14.68
N GLY A 70 -6.12 -9.48 -14.39
CA GLY A 70 -6.95 -9.66 -13.20
C GLY A 70 -7.16 -8.36 -12.47
N ARG A 71 -7.57 -8.48 -11.21
CA ARG A 71 -7.84 -7.31 -10.38
C ARG A 71 -6.58 -6.84 -9.68
N ILE A 72 -6.36 -5.53 -9.69
CA ILE A 72 -5.26 -4.93 -8.94
C ILE A 72 -5.82 -4.00 -7.87
N TYR A 73 -5.05 -3.86 -6.79
CA TYR A 73 -5.43 -3.09 -5.61
C TYR A 73 -4.38 -2.00 -5.40
N LYS A 74 -4.84 -0.79 -5.10
CA LYS A 74 -3.97 0.35 -4.82
C LYS A 74 -4.27 0.83 -3.42
N ALA A 75 -3.32 0.65 -2.51
CA ALA A 75 -3.46 1.07 -1.13
C ALA A 75 -2.67 2.37 -0.94
N PHE A 76 -3.32 3.36 -0.36
CA PHE A 76 -2.70 4.67 -0.11
C PHE A 76 -2.44 4.80 1.38
N VAL A 77 -1.17 4.89 1.74
CA VAL A 77 -0.74 4.96 3.13
C VAL A 77 0.01 6.26 3.37
N LYS A 78 -0.43 7.01 4.37
CA LYS A 78 0.23 8.26 4.76
C LYS A 78 1.21 7.98 5.88
N LYS A 79 2.45 8.45 5.72
CA LYS A 79 3.47 8.29 6.76
C LYS A 79 3.20 9.24 7.90
N MET A 80 2.95 8.68 9.09
CA MET A 80 2.61 9.44 10.29
C MET A 80 3.73 9.48 11.32
N LYS A 81 4.75 8.64 11.15
CA LYS A 81 5.86 8.57 12.10
C LYS A 81 7.22 8.50 11.43
#